data_b16d6b5f35cba9db89c6e98e5fa61bbe
#
_entry.id   b16d6b5f35cba9db89c6e98e5fa61bbe
#
_cell.length_a   1.000
_cell.length_b   1.000
_cell.length_c   1.000
_cell.angle_alpha   90.00
_cell.angle_beta   90.00
_cell.angle_gamma   90.00
#
_symmetry.space_group_name_H-M   'P 1'
#
loop_
_entity.id
_entity.type
_entity.pdbx_description
1 polymer ?
#
loop_
_entity_poly.entity_id
_entity_poly.type
_entity_poly.pdbx_seq_one_letter_code
_entity_poly.pdbx_strand_id
1 'polypeptide(L)'
;MSFFERYFAALDGPDPYTSLEFVAEDVEFTIQWARGTDGASRQFVGGRGELRAFIDAGDMTGWAHHVLFAGGAGGVEFALGETRRDDGERIGTFLAVTQLDGEGRMLRYMVARSPAIAFEPAPIDAT
;
A
#
# COMPACT_ATOMS: atom_id res chain seq x y z
N MET A 1 4.59 -4.32 -14.83
CA MET A 1 4.06 -3.76 -13.59
C MET A 1 4.94 -4.17 -12.43
N SER A 2 5.20 -3.25 -11.52
CA SER A 2 5.92 -3.54 -10.29
C SER A 2 5.11 -4.44 -9.35
N PHE A 3 5.77 -4.96 -8.31
CA PHE A 3 5.09 -5.77 -7.30
C PHE A 3 3.90 -5.03 -6.69
N PHE A 4 4.10 -3.78 -6.24
CA PHE A 4 3.03 -3.02 -5.59
C PHE A 4 1.91 -2.61 -6.54
N GLU A 5 2.21 -2.35 -7.81
CA GLU A 5 1.14 -2.09 -8.77
C GLU A 5 0.23 -3.31 -8.92
N ARG A 6 0.81 -4.52 -8.96
CA ARG A 6 0.02 -5.76 -9.02
C ARG A 6 -0.75 -6.01 -7.72
N TYR A 7 -0.08 -5.80 -6.57
CA TYR A 7 -0.69 -5.99 -5.26
C TYR A 7 -1.89 -5.05 -5.07
N PHE A 8 -1.71 -3.76 -5.34
CA PHE A 8 -2.78 -2.79 -5.19
C PHE A 8 -3.89 -2.98 -6.22
N ALA A 9 -3.58 -3.41 -7.43
CA ALA A 9 -4.60 -3.75 -8.41
C ALA A 9 -5.52 -4.86 -7.91
N ALA A 10 -4.97 -5.86 -7.24
CA ALA A 10 -5.75 -6.93 -6.62
C ALA A 10 -6.57 -6.41 -5.42
N LEU A 11 -5.94 -5.62 -4.56
CA LEU A 11 -6.56 -5.11 -3.34
C LEU A 11 -7.73 -4.16 -3.65
N ASP A 12 -7.56 -3.30 -4.65
CA ASP A 12 -8.53 -2.29 -5.04
C ASP A 12 -9.54 -2.80 -6.07
N GLY A 13 -9.38 -4.04 -6.51
CA GLY A 13 -10.23 -4.65 -7.52
C GLY A 13 -11.56 -5.19 -6.97
N PRO A 14 -12.34 -5.88 -7.82
CA PRO A 14 -13.67 -6.38 -7.42
C PRO A 14 -13.63 -7.48 -6.37
N ASP A 15 -12.51 -8.18 -6.24
CA ASP A 15 -12.31 -9.18 -5.19
C ASP A 15 -11.01 -8.88 -4.45
N PRO A 16 -11.05 -8.03 -3.41
CA PRO A 16 -9.85 -7.64 -2.68
C PRO A 16 -9.14 -8.80 -1.97
N TYR A 17 -9.81 -9.93 -1.75
CA TYR A 17 -9.18 -11.09 -1.12
C TYR A 17 -8.11 -11.73 -2.01
N THR A 18 -8.12 -11.49 -3.31
CA THR A 18 -7.04 -11.96 -4.19
C THR A 18 -5.70 -11.35 -3.84
N SER A 19 -5.68 -10.19 -3.18
CA SER A 19 -4.44 -9.57 -2.69
C SER A 19 -3.70 -10.45 -1.68
N LEU A 20 -4.42 -11.34 -0.98
CA LEU A 20 -3.81 -12.23 0.01
C LEU A 20 -2.91 -13.29 -0.64
N GLU A 21 -3.04 -13.52 -1.94
CA GLU A 21 -2.12 -14.40 -2.68
C GLU A 21 -0.70 -13.84 -2.77
N PHE A 22 -0.56 -12.53 -2.59
CA PHE A 22 0.74 -11.85 -2.57
C PHE A 22 1.39 -11.85 -1.19
N VAL A 23 0.76 -12.46 -0.20
CA VAL A 23 1.14 -12.35 1.21
C VAL A 23 1.52 -13.73 1.74
N ALA A 24 2.69 -13.82 2.38
CA ALA A 24 3.12 -15.06 3.04
C ALA A 24 2.22 -15.39 4.23
N GLU A 25 2.10 -16.67 4.56
CA GLU A 25 1.28 -17.10 5.71
C GLU A 25 1.78 -16.51 7.03
N ASP A 26 3.09 -16.37 7.16
CA ASP A 26 3.75 -15.85 8.37
C ASP A 26 4.18 -14.39 8.22
N VAL A 27 3.52 -13.62 7.38
CA VAL A 27 3.80 -12.20 7.20
C VAL A 27 3.67 -11.44 8.53
N GLU A 28 4.56 -10.48 8.71
CA GLU A 28 4.41 -9.45 9.74
C GLU A 28 4.24 -8.11 9.04
N PHE A 29 3.22 -7.33 9.44
CA PHE A 29 2.99 -6.05 8.82
C PHE A 29 2.70 -4.96 9.84
N THR A 30 3.01 -3.71 9.45
CA THR A 30 2.51 -2.51 10.11
C THR A 30 1.97 -1.56 9.06
N ILE A 31 0.79 -1.00 9.33
CA ILE A 31 0.22 0.06 8.51
C ILE A 31 0.00 1.25 9.43
N GLN A 32 0.73 2.32 9.19
CA GLN A 32 0.54 3.57 9.90
C GLN A 32 -0.40 4.46 9.12
N TRP A 33 -1.48 4.85 9.77
CA TRP A 33 -2.52 5.68 9.17
C TRP A 33 -2.57 7.01 9.90
N ALA A 34 -2.32 8.08 9.16
CA ALA A 34 -2.54 9.44 9.66
C ALA A 34 -3.81 9.99 9.02
N ARG A 35 -4.74 10.45 9.84
CA ARG A 35 -5.99 11.07 9.38
C ARG A 35 -6.04 12.53 9.79
N GLY A 36 -6.45 13.38 8.84
CA GLY A 36 -6.80 14.76 9.11
C GLY A 36 -5.63 15.63 9.55
N THR A 37 -5.97 16.77 10.12
CA THR A 37 -5.02 17.81 10.54
C THR A 37 -4.73 17.76 12.03
N ASP A 38 -5.31 16.84 12.77
CA ASP A 38 -5.16 16.73 14.23
C ASP A 38 -3.91 15.97 14.65
N GLY A 39 -3.16 15.42 13.69
CA GLY A 39 -1.97 14.64 13.97
C GLY A 39 -2.22 13.27 14.56
N ALA A 40 -3.48 12.87 14.72
CA ALA A 40 -3.80 11.53 15.22
C ALA A 40 -3.38 10.48 14.21
N SER A 41 -2.61 9.50 14.66
CA SER A 41 -2.21 8.37 13.83
C SER A 41 -2.69 7.07 14.46
N ARG A 42 -3.05 6.12 13.62
CA ARG A 42 -3.33 4.76 14.02
C ARG A 42 -2.29 3.85 13.42
N GLN A 43 -1.85 2.88 14.19
CA GLN A 43 -0.97 1.84 13.70
C GLN A 43 -1.69 0.50 13.78
N PHE A 44 -1.75 -0.19 12.66
CA PHE A 44 -2.27 -1.55 12.59
C PHE A 44 -1.06 -2.48 12.50
N VAL A 45 -1.05 -3.51 13.34
CA VAL A 45 0.05 -4.47 13.43
C VAL A 45 -0.55 -5.87 13.42
N GLY A 46 0.06 -6.78 12.70
CA GLY A 46 -0.40 -8.15 12.74
C GLY A 46 0.19 -9.04 11.66
N GLY A 47 -0.51 -10.12 11.40
CA GLY A 47 -0.19 -11.10 10.38
C GLY A 47 -1.27 -11.17 9.30
N ARG A 48 -1.27 -12.27 8.55
CA ARG A 48 -2.18 -12.45 7.42
C ARG A 48 -3.66 -12.41 7.84
N GLY A 49 -3.99 -12.93 9.02
CA GLY A 49 -5.35 -12.89 9.52
C GLY A 49 -5.85 -11.47 9.78
N GLU A 50 -4.99 -10.60 10.29
CA GLU A 50 -5.30 -9.20 10.55
C GLU A 50 -5.42 -8.40 9.24
N LEU A 51 -4.63 -8.73 8.22
CA LEU A 51 -4.81 -8.14 6.88
C LEU A 51 -6.17 -8.53 6.30
N ARG A 52 -6.57 -9.79 6.46
CA ARG A 52 -7.89 -10.23 6.03
C ARG A 52 -9.00 -9.51 6.78
N ALA A 53 -8.85 -9.34 8.09
CA ALA A 53 -9.81 -8.60 8.90
C ALA A 53 -9.93 -7.14 8.45
N PHE A 54 -8.82 -6.54 8.02
CA PHE A 54 -8.82 -5.20 7.47
C PHE A 54 -9.65 -5.12 6.17
N ILE A 55 -9.56 -6.13 5.32
CA ILE A 55 -10.38 -6.23 4.11
C ILE A 55 -11.86 -6.44 4.49
N ASP A 56 -12.13 -7.33 5.45
CA ASP A 56 -13.48 -7.63 5.93
C ASP A 56 -14.19 -6.38 6.47
N ALA A 57 -13.44 -5.45 7.06
CA ALA A 57 -13.99 -4.21 7.61
C ALA A 57 -14.53 -3.26 6.54
N GLY A 58 -14.12 -3.42 5.27
CA GLY A 58 -14.64 -2.62 4.16
C GLY A 58 -14.20 -1.16 4.15
N ASP A 59 -13.17 -0.80 4.93
CA ASP A 59 -12.71 0.59 5.05
C ASP A 59 -12.04 1.13 3.78
N MET A 60 -11.85 0.27 2.78
CA MET A 60 -11.17 0.62 1.52
C MET A 60 -12.14 0.85 0.38
N THR A 61 -13.40 1.14 0.68
CA THR A 61 -14.42 1.38 -0.35
C THR A 61 -14.41 2.84 -0.78
N GLY A 62 -14.47 3.07 -2.08
CA GLY A 62 -14.60 4.42 -2.65
C GLY A 62 -13.27 5.13 -2.90
N TRP A 63 -12.14 4.43 -2.76
CA TRP A 63 -10.83 4.98 -3.07
C TRP A 63 -9.88 3.87 -3.51
N ALA A 64 -8.77 4.26 -4.13
CA ALA A 64 -7.79 3.32 -4.66
C ALA A 64 -6.36 3.86 -4.51
N HIS A 65 -5.39 2.96 -4.61
CA HIS A 65 -3.98 3.27 -4.57
C HIS A 65 -3.47 3.58 -5.98
N HIS A 66 -2.69 4.66 -6.11
CA HIS A 66 -2.02 5.04 -7.34
C HIS A 66 -0.53 5.13 -7.10
N VAL A 67 0.23 4.23 -7.70
CA VAL A 67 1.68 4.20 -7.56
C VAL A 67 2.29 5.28 -8.46
N LEU A 68 3.09 6.16 -7.88
CA LEU A 68 3.83 7.20 -8.60
C LEU A 68 5.23 6.73 -8.95
N PHE A 69 5.90 6.07 -8.01
CA PHE A 69 7.26 5.54 -8.17
C PHE A 69 7.34 4.17 -7.52
N ALA A 70 8.02 3.24 -8.16
CA ALA A 70 8.25 1.91 -7.61
C ALA A 70 9.65 1.45 -7.97
N GLY A 71 10.22 0.63 -7.11
CA GLY A 71 11.53 0.05 -7.34
C GLY A 71 11.79 -1.08 -6.37
N GLY A 72 12.95 -1.69 -6.50
CA GLY A 72 13.34 -2.77 -5.62
C GLY A 72 14.76 -3.21 -5.83
N ALA A 73 15.33 -3.84 -4.82
CA ALA A 73 16.66 -4.44 -4.86
C ALA A 73 16.79 -5.43 -3.72
N GLY A 74 17.50 -6.54 -3.95
CA GLY A 74 17.83 -7.50 -2.91
C GLY A 74 16.63 -8.15 -2.23
N GLY A 75 15.53 -8.37 -2.96
CA GLY A 75 14.32 -8.95 -2.39
C GLY A 75 13.43 -7.97 -1.64
N VAL A 76 13.79 -6.68 -1.67
CA VAL A 76 12.97 -5.61 -1.08
C VAL A 76 12.32 -4.82 -2.22
N GLU A 77 11.01 -4.60 -2.09
CA GLU A 77 10.23 -3.78 -3.02
C GLU A 77 9.67 -2.57 -2.30
N PHE A 78 9.57 -1.44 -3.01
CA PHE A 78 8.97 -0.24 -2.44
C PHE A 78 8.10 0.47 -3.47
N ALA A 79 7.16 1.26 -2.97
CA ALA A 79 6.33 2.13 -3.79
C ALA A 79 6.01 3.41 -3.03
N LEU A 80 6.17 4.53 -3.70
CA LEU A 80 5.65 5.81 -3.28
C LEU A 80 4.42 6.11 -4.14
N GLY A 81 3.32 6.44 -3.51
CA GLY A 81 2.09 6.67 -4.24
C GLY A 81 1.13 7.54 -3.47
N GLU A 82 -0.09 7.59 -3.96
CA GLU A 82 -1.15 8.33 -3.31
C GLU A 82 -2.45 7.54 -3.36
N THR A 83 -3.31 7.78 -2.37
CA THR A 83 -4.67 7.27 -2.37
C THR A 83 -5.58 8.34 -2.94
N ARG A 84 -6.47 7.95 -3.84
CA ARG A 84 -7.43 8.84 -4.50
C ARG A 84 -8.84 8.30 -4.37
N ARG A 85 -9.80 9.20 -4.22
CA ARG A 85 -11.22 8.85 -4.30
C ARG A 85 -11.60 8.50 -5.73
N ASP A 86 -12.76 7.90 -5.90
CA ASP A 86 -13.27 7.53 -7.24
C ASP A 86 -13.42 8.74 -8.15
N ASP A 87 -13.62 9.95 -7.60
CA ASP A 87 -13.68 11.20 -8.36
C ASP A 87 -12.32 11.79 -8.73
N GLY A 88 -11.23 11.11 -8.30
CA GLY A 88 -9.86 11.55 -8.56
C GLY A 88 -9.25 12.42 -7.47
N GLU A 89 -10.01 12.80 -6.45
CA GLU A 89 -9.50 13.62 -5.36
C GLU A 89 -8.46 12.85 -4.54
N ARG A 90 -7.29 13.46 -4.32
CA ARG A 90 -6.24 12.88 -3.50
C ARG A 90 -6.62 12.93 -2.03
N ILE A 91 -6.51 11.78 -1.36
CA ILE A 91 -6.75 11.67 0.09
C ILE A 91 -5.43 11.82 0.85
N GLY A 92 -4.37 11.19 0.38
CA GLY A 92 -3.08 11.21 1.06
C GLY A 92 -1.99 10.56 0.23
N THR A 93 -0.78 10.64 0.74
CA THR A 93 0.41 10.01 0.16
C THR A 93 0.79 8.81 1.01
N PHE A 94 1.28 7.75 0.38
CA PHE A 94 1.78 6.57 1.09
C PHE A 94 3.18 6.19 0.62
N LEU A 95 3.93 5.58 1.53
CA LEU A 95 5.17 4.87 1.24
C LEU A 95 5.04 3.44 1.74
N ALA A 96 5.15 2.48 0.82
CA ALA A 96 5.04 1.07 1.11
C ALA A 96 6.37 0.38 0.85
N VAL A 97 6.78 -0.50 1.77
CA VAL A 97 8.01 -1.29 1.65
C VAL A 97 7.71 -2.72 2.07
N THR A 98 8.21 -3.68 1.31
CA THR A 98 8.10 -5.08 1.71
C THR A 98 9.37 -5.84 1.40
N GLN A 99 9.70 -6.79 2.27
CA GLN A 99 10.67 -7.84 1.98
C GLN A 99 9.91 -9.06 1.51
N LEU A 100 10.31 -9.61 0.37
CA LEU A 100 9.68 -10.79 -0.20
C LEU A 100 10.37 -12.06 0.32
N ASP A 101 9.59 -13.14 0.44
CA ASP A 101 10.14 -14.47 0.72
C ASP A 101 10.67 -15.13 -0.57
N GLY A 102 11.13 -16.39 -0.46
CA GLY A 102 11.66 -17.13 -1.61
C GLY A 102 10.63 -17.44 -2.70
N GLU A 103 9.34 -17.26 -2.40
CA GLU A 103 8.24 -17.47 -3.35
C GLU A 103 7.69 -16.16 -3.92
N GLY A 104 8.33 -15.04 -3.57
CA GLY A 104 7.91 -13.73 -4.05
C GLY A 104 6.71 -13.15 -3.34
N ARG A 105 6.40 -13.63 -2.13
CA ARG A 105 5.29 -13.11 -1.32
C ARG A 105 5.81 -12.22 -0.19
N MET A 106 4.98 -11.27 0.25
CA MET A 106 5.34 -10.33 1.31
C MET A 106 5.56 -11.06 2.64
N LEU A 107 6.76 -10.94 3.18
CA LEU A 107 7.14 -11.52 4.47
C LEU A 107 7.18 -10.46 5.58
N ARG A 108 7.67 -9.28 5.25
CA ARG A 108 7.70 -8.10 6.14
C ARG A 108 7.15 -6.93 5.35
N TYR A 109 6.16 -6.23 5.90
CA TYR A 109 5.44 -5.21 5.14
C TYR A 109 5.17 -3.99 6.02
N MET A 110 5.53 -2.81 5.52
CA MET A 110 5.32 -1.55 6.21
C MET A 110 4.68 -0.54 5.27
N VAL A 111 3.70 0.18 5.78
CA VAL A 111 3.10 1.33 5.07
C VAL A 111 3.07 2.52 6.00
N ALA A 112 3.56 3.66 5.51
CA ALA A 112 3.40 4.95 6.16
C ALA A 112 2.53 5.84 5.29
N ARG A 113 1.66 6.64 5.89
CA ARG A 113 0.75 7.54 5.20
C ARG A 113 0.79 8.93 5.79
N SER A 114 0.67 9.92 4.91
CA SER A 114 0.58 11.32 5.31
C SER A 114 -0.35 12.08 4.36
N PRO A 115 -1.32 12.84 4.88
CA PRO A 115 -2.14 13.72 4.04
C PRO A 115 -1.42 15.04 3.69
N ALA A 116 -0.34 15.36 4.40
CA ALA A 116 0.27 16.70 4.37
C ALA A 116 1.15 16.96 3.15
N ILE A 117 1.76 15.91 2.58
CA ILE A 117 2.75 16.07 1.52
C ILE A 117 2.27 15.33 0.27
N ALA A 118 2.26 16.03 -0.86
CA ALA A 118 2.00 15.44 -2.16
C ALA A 118 3.29 15.37 -2.97
N PHE A 119 3.49 14.26 -3.65
CA PHE A 119 4.59 14.09 -4.59
C PHE A 119 4.04 14.09 -6.00
N GLU A 120 4.79 14.65 -6.93
CA GLU A 120 4.46 14.57 -8.35
C GLU A 120 5.51 13.69 -9.05
N PRO A 121 5.08 12.88 -10.03
CA PRO A 121 6.02 12.12 -10.83
C PRO A 121 7.01 13.07 -11.49
N ALA A 122 8.30 12.70 -11.46
CA ALA A 122 9.30 13.47 -12.18
C ALA A 122 8.99 13.41 -13.68
N PRO A 123 9.18 14.53 -14.43
CA PRO A 123 9.05 14.47 -15.87
C PRO A 123 10.01 13.44 -16.46
N ILE A 124 9.51 12.60 -17.36
CA ILE A 124 10.30 11.50 -17.95
C ILE A 124 11.47 12.04 -18.74
N ASP A 125 11.34 13.20 -19.30
CA ASP A 125 12.35 13.88 -20.13
C ASP A 125 13.19 14.87 -19.35
N ALA A 126 13.14 14.86 -18.04
CA ALA A 126 13.94 15.75 -17.18
C ALA A 126 15.43 15.41 -17.17
N THR A 127 15.85 14.53 -18.02
CA THR A 127 17.24 14.12 -18.18
C THR A 127 17.91 14.91 -19.28
#